data_43e85f411d1ec20b6e82c96979f59386
#
_entry.id   43e85f411d1ec20b6e82c96979f59386
#
_cell.length_a   1.000
_cell.length_b   1.000
_cell.length_c   1.000
_cell.angle_alpha   90.00
_cell.angle_beta   90.00
_cell.angle_gamma   90.00
#
_symmetry.space_group_name_H-M   'P 1'
#
loop_
_entity.id
_entity.type
_entity.pdbx_description
1 polymer ?
#
loop_
_entity_poly.entity_id
_entity_poly.type
_entity_poly.pdbx_seq_one_letter_code
_entity_poly.pdbx_strand_id
1 'polypeptide(L)'
;MKTINFSKVREGEYISESFAPESDAISVRVEFEARATGNALVLERSITGQDWLAADVVAGYGFDGKAIEFGVDGIVAGQQLRLVAGAPASAKYIG
;
A
#
# COMPACT_ATOMS: atom_id res chain seq x y z
N MET A 1 3.51 -16.19 0.30
CA MET A 1 2.68 -14.99 0.43
C MET A 1 3.06 -14.25 1.71
N LYS A 2 3.29 -12.97 1.63
CA LYS A 2 3.70 -12.17 2.77
C LYS A 2 2.60 -11.18 3.16
N THR A 3 2.35 -11.06 4.46
CA THR A 3 1.35 -10.16 5.03
C THR A 3 1.94 -8.79 5.26
N ILE A 4 1.15 -7.75 4.97
CA ILE A 4 1.50 -6.35 5.22
C ILE A 4 0.49 -5.83 6.26
N ASN A 5 0.98 -5.37 7.40
CA ASN A 5 0.14 -4.88 8.49
C ASN A 5 0.01 -3.36 8.45
N PHE A 6 -1.18 -2.86 8.76
CA PHE A 6 -1.47 -1.42 8.82
C PHE A 6 -1.60 -0.96 10.25
N SER A 7 -1.25 0.31 10.48
CA SER A 7 -1.46 1.00 11.73
C SER A 7 -2.25 2.28 11.49
N LYS A 8 -3.18 2.57 12.39
CA LYS A 8 -3.98 3.80 12.31
C LYS A 8 -3.12 4.99 12.76
N VAL A 9 -3.03 6.00 11.91
CA VAL A 9 -2.36 7.27 12.25
C VAL A 9 -3.39 8.25 12.80
N ARG A 10 -4.53 8.37 12.11
CA ARG A 10 -5.68 9.19 12.48
C ARG A 10 -6.88 8.66 11.76
N GLU A 11 -8.05 9.22 12.04
CA GLU A 11 -9.26 8.84 11.31
C GLU A 11 -9.08 9.14 9.82
N GLY A 12 -9.33 8.13 8.99
CA GLY A 12 -9.14 8.22 7.54
C GLY A 12 -7.71 8.09 7.05
N GLU A 13 -6.76 7.76 7.92
CA GLU A 13 -5.37 7.53 7.50
C GLU A 13 -4.77 6.32 8.21
N TYR A 14 -4.46 5.30 7.43
CA TYR A 14 -3.85 4.05 7.87
C TYR A 14 -2.60 3.81 7.04
N ILE A 15 -1.47 3.61 7.71
CA ILE A 15 -0.17 3.43 7.04
C ILE A 15 0.33 2.02 7.32
N SER A 16 0.77 1.33 6.28
CA SER A 16 1.35 0.01 6.42
C SER A 16 2.77 0.09 6.99
N GLU A 17 3.21 -1.03 7.55
CA GLU A 17 4.65 -1.23 7.74
C GLU A 17 5.36 -1.11 6.40
N SER A 18 6.62 -0.70 6.42
CA SER A 18 7.44 -0.72 5.21
C SER A 18 7.85 -2.15 4.88
N PHE A 19 7.98 -2.44 3.59
CA PHE A 19 8.43 -3.75 3.14
C PHE A 19 9.37 -3.58 1.94
N ALA A 20 10.34 -4.47 1.84
CA ALA A 20 11.34 -4.45 0.79
C ALA A 20 11.29 -5.79 0.04
N PRO A 21 10.51 -5.88 -1.04
CA PRO A 21 10.45 -7.13 -1.80
C PRO A 21 11.81 -7.50 -2.40
N GLU A 22 12.07 -8.80 -2.49
CA GLU A 22 13.30 -9.31 -3.12
C GLU A 22 13.17 -9.36 -4.63
N SER A 23 11.94 -9.45 -5.14
CA SER A 23 11.67 -9.46 -6.58
C SER A 23 11.58 -8.03 -7.12
N ASP A 24 11.86 -7.86 -8.42
CA ASP A 24 11.70 -6.58 -9.09
C ASP A 24 10.23 -6.28 -9.44
N ALA A 25 9.35 -7.25 -9.29
CA ALA A 25 7.91 -7.10 -9.49
C ALA A 25 7.13 -7.97 -8.51
N ILE A 26 6.04 -7.43 -8.00
CA ILE A 26 5.16 -8.13 -7.06
C ILE A 26 3.70 -7.90 -7.43
N SER A 27 2.83 -8.73 -6.89
CA SER A 27 1.38 -8.52 -6.93
C SER A 27 0.87 -8.33 -5.51
N VAL A 28 0.08 -7.28 -5.30
CA VAL A 28 -0.42 -6.89 -3.98
C VAL A 28 -1.94 -7.00 -3.98
N ARG A 29 -2.50 -7.57 -2.90
CA ARG A 29 -3.94 -7.58 -2.66
C ARG A 29 -4.23 -6.82 -1.38
N VAL A 30 -5.16 -5.87 -1.44
CA VAL A 30 -5.62 -5.09 -0.29
C VAL A 30 -7.11 -5.31 -0.11
N GLU A 31 -7.51 -5.59 1.13
CA GLU A 31 -8.92 -5.72 1.50
C GLU A 31 -9.28 -4.66 2.53
N PHE A 32 -10.38 -3.95 2.29
CA PHE A 32 -10.86 -2.87 3.15
C PHE A 32 -11.98 -3.36 4.03
N GLU A 33 -11.99 -2.93 5.30
CA GLU A 33 -13.05 -3.26 6.26
C GLU A 33 -14.22 -2.28 6.19
N ALA A 34 -13.98 -1.08 5.64
CA ALA A 34 -14.99 -0.02 5.56
C ALA A 34 -14.73 0.84 4.34
N ARG A 35 -15.69 1.67 3.98
CA ARG A 35 -15.53 2.62 2.88
C ARG A 35 -14.43 3.63 3.21
N ALA A 36 -13.50 3.81 2.28
CA ALA A 36 -12.39 4.72 2.45
C ALA A 36 -12.83 6.18 2.34
N THR A 37 -12.13 7.05 3.07
CA THR A 37 -12.23 8.50 2.93
C THR A 37 -11.00 9.00 2.18
N GLY A 38 -11.15 10.05 1.37
CA GLY A 38 -10.07 10.55 0.53
C GLY A 38 -9.63 9.54 -0.52
N ASN A 39 -8.35 9.50 -0.86
CA ASN A 39 -7.81 8.45 -1.71
C ASN A 39 -7.83 7.14 -0.94
N ALA A 40 -8.46 6.11 -1.54
CA ALA A 40 -8.61 4.83 -0.87
C ALA A 40 -7.28 4.14 -0.63
N LEU A 41 -6.36 4.22 -1.59
CA LEU A 41 -5.08 3.52 -1.50
C LEU A 41 -4.02 4.23 -2.33
N VAL A 42 -2.89 4.53 -1.69
CA VAL A 42 -1.72 5.14 -2.33
C VAL A 42 -0.51 4.26 -2.06
N LEU A 43 0.26 3.98 -3.11
CA LEU A 43 1.56 3.33 -2.99
C LEU A 43 2.64 4.39 -2.85
N GLU A 44 3.48 4.25 -1.83
CA GLU A 44 4.63 5.12 -1.62
C GLU A 44 5.91 4.32 -1.72
N ARG A 45 6.97 4.95 -2.21
CA ARG A 45 8.30 4.35 -2.34
C ARG A 45 9.34 5.21 -1.65
N SER A 46 10.40 4.57 -1.14
CA SER A 46 11.52 5.26 -0.53
C SER A 46 12.81 4.50 -0.80
N ILE A 47 13.86 5.23 -1.13
CA ILE A 47 15.22 4.64 -1.25
C ILE A 47 16.00 4.80 0.05
N THR A 48 15.54 5.64 0.97
CA THR A 48 16.21 5.88 2.26
C THR A 48 15.50 5.19 3.42
N GLY A 49 14.22 4.83 3.26
CA GLY A 49 13.37 4.36 4.35
C GLY A 49 12.78 5.48 5.21
N GLN A 50 13.10 6.73 4.91
CA GLN A 50 12.65 7.91 5.66
C GLN A 50 11.91 8.93 4.82
N ASP A 51 12.34 9.11 3.57
CA ASP A 51 11.71 10.06 2.65
C ASP A 51 10.76 9.31 1.73
N TRP A 52 9.47 9.43 2.00
CA TRP A 52 8.44 8.70 1.28
C TRP A 52 7.78 9.59 0.23
N LEU A 53 7.74 9.08 -1.00
CA LEU A 53 7.11 9.77 -2.12
C LEU A 53 5.96 8.92 -2.65
N ALA A 54 4.84 9.56 -2.94
CA ALA A 54 3.72 8.88 -3.59
C ALA A 54 4.15 8.46 -5.00
N ALA A 55 4.10 7.17 -5.24
CA ALA A 55 4.46 6.61 -6.54
C ALA A 55 3.23 6.37 -7.40
N ASP A 56 2.09 6.02 -6.79
CA ASP A 56 0.87 5.75 -7.53
C ASP A 56 -0.35 5.87 -6.63
N VAL A 57 -1.43 6.43 -7.17
CA VAL A 57 -2.75 6.39 -6.55
C VAL A 57 -3.43 5.14 -7.10
N VAL A 58 -3.43 4.07 -6.31
CA VAL A 58 -3.94 2.78 -6.72
C VAL A 58 -5.46 2.80 -6.79
N ALA A 59 -6.11 3.41 -5.80
CA ALA A 59 -7.55 3.59 -5.77
C ALA A 59 -7.85 5.02 -5.34
N GLY A 60 -8.52 5.76 -6.21
CA GLY A 60 -8.77 7.17 -6.03
C GLY A 60 -9.91 7.48 -5.08
N TYR A 61 -10.20 8.77 -4.97
CA TYR A 61 -11.28 9.30 -4.15
C TYR A 61 -12.63 8.70 -4.57
N GLY A 62 -13.40 8.28 -3.60
CA GLY A 62 -14.73 7.73 -3.85
C GLY A 62 -14.76 6.24 -4.17
N PHE A 63 -13.62 5.55 -4.14
CA PHE A 63 -13.58 4.10 -4.29
C PHE A 63 -14.39 3.44 -3.17
N ASP A 64 -15.36 2.59 -3.54
CA ASP A 64 -16.22 1.90 -2.58
C ASP A 64 -16.15 0.37 -2.70
N GLY A 65 -15.17 -0.15 -3.43
CA GLY A 65 -14.90 -1.58 -3.50
C GLY A 65 -14.34 -2.11 -2.18
N LYS A 66 -14.41 -3.44 -1.99
CA LYS A 66 -13.91 -4.09 -0.79
C LYS A 66 -12.50 -4.63 -0.94
N ALA A 67 -12.07 -4.91 -2.16
CA ALA A 67 -10.73 -5.45 -2.41
C ALA A 67 -10.20 -4.95 -3.73
N ILE A 68 -8.87 -4.86 -3.80
CA ILE A 68 -8.17 -4.50 -5.02
C ILE A 68 -6.88 -5.30 -5.12
N GLU A 69 -6.56 -5.74 -6.33
CA GLU A 69 -5.27 -6.36 -6.64
C GLU A 69 -4.55 -5.51 -7.68
N PHE A 70 -3.27 -5.31 -7.49
CA PHE A 70 -2.47 -4.51 -8.42
C PHE A 70 -1.02 -5.00 -8.45
N GLY A 71 -0.37 -4.76 -9.58
CA GLY A 71 1.05 -5.07 -9.76
C GLY A 71 1.91 -3.87 -9.42
N VAL A 72 3.09 -4.13 -8.89
CA VAL A 72 4.14 -3.14 -8.68
C VAL A 72 5.40 -3.70 -9.34
N ASP A 73 6.00 -2.91 -10.23
CA ASP A 73 7.22 -3.30 -10.92
C ASP A 73 8.30 -2.22 -10.76
N GLY A 74 9.45 -2.45 -11.38
CA GLY A 74 10.56 -1.51 -11.28
C GLY A 74 11.11 -1.37 -9.88
N ILE A 75 11.00 -2.41 -9.05
CA ILE A 75 11.53 -2.40 -7.69
C ILE A 75 13.02 -2.70 -7.74
N VAL A 76 13.82 -1.79 -7.20
CA VAL A 76 15.26 -1.95 -7.14
C VAL A 76 15.64 -2.50 -5.76
N ALA A 77 16.68 -3.34 -5.71
CA ALA A 77 17.16 -3.91 -4.44
C ALA A 77 17.45 -2.80 -3.43
N GLY A 78 16.92 -2.97 -2.22
CA GLY A 78 17.04 -1.97 -1.16
C GLY A 78 15.93 -0.91 -1.13
N GLN A 79 15.15 -0.81 -2.18
CA GLN A 79 14.00 0.11 -2.22
C GLN A 79 12.91 -0.38 -1.28
N GLN A 80 12.30 0.53 -0.54
CA GLN A 80 11.22 0.22 0.37
C GLN A 80 9.89 0.73 -0.16
N LEU A 81 8.85 -0.02 0.13
CA LEU A 81 7.48 0.30 -0.24
C LEU A 81 6.62 0.39 1.02
N ARG A 82 5.57 1.20 0.97
CA ARG A 82 4.49 1.17 1.95
C ARG A 82 3.18 1.60 1.29
N LEU A 83 2.09 1.28 1.95
CA LEU A 83 0.76 1.63 1.49
C LEU A 83 0.12 2.61 2.47
N VAL A 84 -0.60 3.59 1.93
CA VAL A 84 -1.42 4.52 2.72
C VAL A 84 -2.86 4.30 2.31
N ALA A 85 -3.70 3.93 3.27
CA ALA A 85 -5.09 3.61 3.03
C ALA A 85 -6.02 4.61 3.73
N GLY A 86 -7.17 4.89 3.12
CA GLY A 86 -8.18 5.79 3.67
C GLY A 86 -9.20 5.11 4.58
N ALA A 87 -9.02 3.81 4.85
CA ALA A 87 -9.89 3.02 5.72
C ALA A 87 -9.07 1.87 6.32
N PRO A 88 -9.58 1.25 7.40
CA PRO A 88 -8.93 0.04 7.92
C PRO A 88 -8.81 -1.01 6.82
N ALA A 89 -7.62 -1.57 6.68
CA ALA A 89 -7.32 -2.50 5.61
C ALA A 89 -6.33 -3.57 6.06
N SER A 90 -6.30 -4.65 5.32
CA SER A 90 -5.28 -5.68 5.41
C SER A 90 -4.71 -5.92 4.02
N ALA A 91 -3.45 -6.29 3.94
CA ALA A 91 -2.80 -6.50 2.67
C ALA A 91 -1.83 -7.68 2.71
N LYS A 92 -1.56 -8.21 1.54
CA LYS A 92 -0.57 -9.27 1.34
C LYS A 92 -0.02 -9.18 -0.08
N TYR A 93 1.17 -9.73 -0.29
CA TYR A 93 1.80 -9.72 -1.61
C TYR A 93 2.53 -11.01 -1.89
N ILE A 94 2.73 -11.26 -3.17
CA ILE A 94 3.52 -12.37 -3.72
C ILE A 94 4.50 -11.82 -4.76
N GLY A 95 5.60 -12.52 -4.92
CA GLY A 95 6.59 -12.13 -5.92
C GLY A 95 8.03 -12.19 -5.47
#